data_249c4bd897b7487488f94fb722ebc6de
#
_entry.id   249c4bd897b7487488f94fb722ebc6de
#
_cell.length_a   1.000
_cell.length_b   1.000
_cell.length_c   1.000
_cell.angle_alpha   90.00
_cell.angle_beta   90.00
_cell.angle_gamma   90.00
#
_symmetry.space_group_name_H-M   'P 1'
#
loop_
_entity.id
_entity.type
_entity.pdbx_description
1 polymer ?
#
loop_
_entity_poly.entity_id
_entity_poly.type
_entity_poly.pdbx_seq_one_letter_code
_entity_poly.pdbx_strand_id
1 'polypeptide(L)'
;MNEEFADVQYAQIREYKYVQWFNEVQYNGKTLSESERKEFSSVIDDTIAQYSEGLPLMISILEDTKEQHDEYHEIDRTVVSVYLFVVITMIDSMVAGKYFILADRDYDRRFMRGKLFVILNEGFKKLYGFNMMSHKKSEWERLHLIMKHFPEVINRQYQELTSLLEKQSQTSAWWKDERNYETHLDTEKLYKSRQEEIIESKVMMDSMNVIVKT
;
A
#
# COMPACT_ATOMS: atom_id res chain seq x y z
N MET A 1 18.38 13.15 -23.90
CA MET A 1 18.09 12.21 -22.81
C MET A 1 16.83 12.77 -22.19
N ASN A 2 15.69 12.09 -22.39
CA ASN A 2 14.36 12.67 -22.15
C ASN A 2 14.14 12.95 -20.66
N GLU A 3 13.57 14.11 -20.35
CA GLU A 3 13.16 14.51 -18.99
C GLU A 3 12.27 13.45 -18.31
N GLU A 4 11.39 12.79 -19.07
CA GLU A 4 10.59 11.65 -18.61
C GLU A 4 11.41 10.48 -18.01
N PHE A 5 12.59 10.18 -18.56
CA PHE A 5 13.46 9.12 -18.02
C PHE A 5 14.15 9.53 -16.73
N ALA A 6 14.42 10.83 -16.55
CA ALA A 6 15.00 11.36 -15.32
C ALA A 6 13.97 11.30 -14.18
N ASP A 7 12.71 11.60 -14.46
CA ASP A 7 11.63 11.59 -13.45
C ASP A 7 11.34 10.17 -12.94
N VAL A 8 11.33 9.16 -13.81
CA VAL A 8 11.15 7.75 -13.41
C VAL A 8 12.33 7.24 -12.56
N GLN A 9 13.57 7.60 -12.93
CA GLN A 9 14.75 7.26 -12.12
C GLN A 9 14.73 7.97 -10.76
N TYR A 10 14.26 9.22 -10.71
CA TYR A 10 14.18 9.99 -9.47
C TYR A 10 13.11 9.41 -8.50
N ALA A 11 11.98 8.98 -9.04
CA ALA A 11 10.94 8.29 -8.27
C ALA A 11 11.47 6.96 -7.68
N GLN A 12 12.13 6.13 -8.49
CA GLN A 12 12.72 4.87 -8.02
C GLN A 12 13.80 5.05 -6.95
N ILE A 13 14.63 6.12 -7.05
CA ILE A 13 15.65 6.43 -6.03
C ILE A 13 14.99 6.90 -4.73
N ARG A 14 13.91 7.67 -4.79
CA ARG A 14 13.16 8.12 -3.61
C ARG A 14 12.49 6.94 -2.89
N GLU A 15 11.84 6.05 -3.62
CA GLU A 15 11.23 4.83 -3.05
C GLU A 15 12.27 3.93 -2.38
N TYR A 16 13.46 3.77 -2.99
CA TYR A 16 14.55 3.00 -2.41
C TYR A 16 15.05 3.59 -1.08
N LYS A 17 15.23 4.91 -1.00
CA LYS A 17 15.61 5.59 0.25
C LYS A 17 14.57 5.43 1.35
N TYR A 18 13.29 5.53 1.03
CA TYR A 18 12.20 5.31 1.98
C TYR A 18 12.26 3.90 2.60
N VAL A 19 12.39 2.90 1.75
CA VAL A 19 12.53 1.50 2.16
C VAL A 19 13.77 1.29 3.01
N GLN A 20 14.89 1.91 2.66
CA GLN A 20 16.13 1.83 3.41
C GLN A 20 15.99 2.44 4.80
N TRP A 21 15.46 3.65 4.93
CA TRP A 21 15.22 4.29 6.23
C TRP A 21 14.25 3.49 7.10
N PHE A 22 13.18 2.97 6.51
CA PHE A 22 12.23 2.14 7.21
C PHE A 22 12.92 0.90 7.80
N ASN A 23 13.74 0.21 7.00
CA ASN A 23 14.50 -0.95 7.43
C ASN A 23 15.52 -0.59 8.53
N GLU A 24 16.26 0.49 8.38
CA GLU A 24 17.26 0.91 9.36
C GLU A 24 16.63 1.25 10.72
N VAL A 25 15.53 1.97 10.73
CA VAL A 25 14.82 2.31 11.98
C VAL A 25 14.21 1.07 12.62
N GLN A 26 13.61 0.20 11.81
CA GLN A 26 12.88 -0.94 12.33
C GLN A 26 13.77 -2.09 12.77
N TYR A 27 14.80 -2.46 11.97
CA TYR A 27 15.64 -3.62 12.24
C TYR A 27 16.88 -3.31 13.07
N ASN A 28 17.47 -2.16 12.82
CA ASN A 28 18.72 -1.79 13.44
C ASN A 28 18.52 -0.86 14.64
N GLY A 29 17.27 -0.51 14.99
CA GLY A 29 16.95 0.42 16.06
C GLY A 29 17.57 1.80 15.85
N LYS A 30 17.90 2.17 14.60
CA LYS A 30 18.55 3.43 14.28
C LYS A 30 17.63 4.60 14.64
N THR A 31 18.14 5.53 15.43
CA THR A 31 17.52 6.82 15.62
C THR A 31 18.02 7.76 14.53
N LEU A 32 17.10 8.34 13.75
CA LEU A 32 17.46 9.31 12.72
C LEU A 32 17.94 10.62 13.36
N SER A 33 19.01 11.19 12.81
CA SER A 33 19.43 12.54 13.12
C SER A 33 18.36 13.56 12.69
N GLU A 34 18.42 14.78 13.23
CA GLU A 34 17.48 15.86 12.90
C GLU A 34 17.47 16.17 11.39
N SER A 35 18.62 16.09 10.73
CA SER A 35 18.74 16.29 9.29
C SER A 35 18.06 15.15 8.50
N GLU A 36 18.30 13.89 8.89
CA GLU A 36 17.67 12.73 8.26
C GLU A 36 16.14 12.74 8.44
N ARG A 37 15.67 13.15 9.63
CA ARG A 37 14.23 13.29 9.91
C ARG A 37 13.57 14.33 9.01
N LYS A 38 14.20 15.47 8.80
CA LYS A 38 13.71 16.52 7.90
C LYS A 38 13.71 16.06 6.43
N GLU A 39 14.80 15.45 5.99
CA GLU A 39 14.91 14.91 4.63
C GLU A 39 13.83 13.83 4.39
N PHE A 40 13.70 12.88 5.30
CA PHE A 40 12.69 11.83 5.23
C PHE A 40 11.27 12.40 5.17
N SER A 41 10.95 13.34 6.08
CA SER A 41 9.64 13.99 6.11
C SER A 41 9.33 14.68 4.78
N SER A 42 10.28 15.46 4.25
CA SER A 42 10.10 16.16 2.97
C SER A 42 9.86 15.19 1.80
N VAL A 43 10.67 14.14 1.69
CA VAL A 43 10.52 13.13 0.62
C VAL A 43 9.14 12.48 0.64
N ILE A 44 8.64 12.12 1.83
CA ILE A 44 7.33 11.51 1.95
C ILE A 44 6.21 12.51 1.66
N ASP A 45 6.32 13.73 2.17
CA ASP A 45 5.30 14.77 1.94
C ASP A 45 5.21 15.14 0.45
N ASP A 46 6.35 15.28 -0.23
CA ASP A 46 6.41 15.51 -1.68
C ASP A 46 5.78 14.35 -2.46
N THR A 47 6.04 13.12 -2.04
CA THR A 47 5.48 11.93 -2.69
C THR A 47 3.97 11.86 -2.48
N ILE A 48 3.49 12.10 -1.26
CA ILE A 48 2.04 12.15 -0.96
C ILE A 48 1.37 13.26 -1.77
N ALA A 49 1.98 14.45 -1.85
CA ALA A 49 1.46 15.55 -2.65
C ALA A 49 1.32 15.15 -4.13
N GLN A 50 2.36 14.55 -4.70
CA GLN A 50 2.37 14.09 -6.09
C GLN A 50 1.25 13.08 -6.38
N TYR A 51 1.07 12.06 -5.53
CA TYR A 51 -0.03 11.11 -5.69
C TYR A 51 -1.40 11.74 -5.47
N SER A 52 -1.50 12.73 -4.58
CA SER A 52 -2.76 13.40 -4.28
C SER A 52 -3.24 14.32 -5.40
N GLU A 53 -2.35 14.84 -6.24
CA GLU A 53 -2.71 15.73 -7.36
C GLU A 53 -3.66 15.07 -8.36
N GLY A 54 -3.55 13.77 -8.60
CA GLY A 54 -4.42 13.03 -9.51
C GLY A 54 -5.80 12.68 -8.94
N LEU A 55 -5.99 12.69 -7.62
CA LEU A 55 -7.22 12.21 -7.00
C LEU A 55 -8.49 12.97 -7.44
N PRO A 56 -8.51 14.31 -7.52
CA PRO A 56 -9.70 15.03 -7.96
C PRO A 56 -10.16 14.65 -9.37
N LEU A 57 -9.22 14.45 -10.30
CA LEU A 57 -9.52 14.01 -11.67
C LEU A 57 -10.13 12.61 -11.67
N MET A 58 -9.57 11.67 -10.90
CA MET A 58 -10.07 10.31 -10.82
C MET A 58 -11.49 10.27 -10.22
N ILE A 59 -11.75 11.08 -9.20
CA ILE A 59 -13.08 11.20 -8.61
C ILE A 59 -14.07 11.77 -9.63
N SER A 60 -13.69 12.80 -10.39
CA SER A 60 -14.54 13.37 -11.45
C SER A 60 -14.89 12.31 -12.50
N ILE A 61 -13.94 11.50 -12.97
CA ILE A 61 -14.22 10.42 -13.92
C ILE A 61 -15.22 9.41 -13.34
N LEU A 62 -15.10 9.04 -12.07
CA LEU A 62 -16.05 8.13 -11.43
C LEU A 62 -17.45 8.72 -11.32
N GLU A 63 -17.55 10.02 -11.03
CA GLU A 63 -18.84 10.72 -10.97
C GLU A 63 -19.47 10.85 -12.35
N ASP A 64 -18.71 11.24 -13.38
CA ASP A 64 -19.19 11.44 -14.75
C ASP A 64 -19.66 10.13 -15.39
N THR A 65 -19.04 9.00 -15.03
CA THR A 65 -19.40 7.68 -15.56
C THR A 65 -20.48 6.96 -14.76
N LYS A 66 -20.91 7.51 -13.62
CA LYS A 66 -21.81 6.84 -12.67
C LYS A 66 -23.16 6.44 -13.26
N GLU A 67 -23.76 7.32 -14.07
CA GLU A 67 -25.08 7.11 -14.69
C GLU A 67 -24.98 6.40 -16.06
N GLN A 68 -23.79 6.10 -16.52
CA GLN A 68 -23.54 5.46 -17.80
C GLN A 68 -23.38 3.96 -17.63
N HIS A 69 -24.14 3.17 -18.42
CA HIS A 69 -24.23 1.71 -18.24
C HIS A 69 -23.72 0.91 -19.45
N ASP A 70 -22.98 1.56 -20.35
CA ASP A 70 -22.34 0.85 -21.45
C ASP A 70 -20.98 0.26 -21.04
N GLU A 71 -20.49 -0.67 -21.87
CA GLU A 71 -19.29 -1.46 -21.60
C GLU A 71 -18.02 -0.58 -21.44
N TYR A 72 -17.91 0.51 -22.21
CA TYR A 72 -16.73 1.38 -22.16
C TYR A 72 -16.64 2.11 -20.83
N HIS A 73 -17.75 2.69 -20.40
CA HIS A 73 -17.80 3.41 -19.11
C HIS A 73 -17.65 2.45 -17.93
N GLU A 74 -18.04 1.17 -18.05
CA GLU A 74 -17.79 0.16 -17.02
C GLU A 74 -16.30 -0.17 -16.91
N ILE A 75 -15.59 -0.27 -18.05
CA ILE A 75 -14.14 -0.45 -18.09
C ILE A 75 -13.45 0.73 -17.39
N ASP A 76 -13.78 1.97 -17.79
CA ASP A 76 -13.20 3.17 -17.20
C ASP A 76 -13.42 3.23 -15.69
N ARG A 77 -14.65 3.01 -15.23
CA ARG A 77 -14.97 2.96 -13.79
C ARG A 77 -14.15 1.91 -13.05
N THR A 78 -14.00 0.74 -13.64
CA THR A 78 -13.27 -0.35 -13.00
C THR A 78 -11.80 0.01 -12.86
N VAL A 79 -11.16 0.46 -13.93
CA VAL A 79 -9.74 0.86 -13.93
C VAL A 79 -9.51 1.99 -12.94
N VAL A 80 -10.30 3.07 -13.04
CA VAL A 80 -10.15 4.23 -12.16
C VAL A 80 -10.43 3.89 -10.70
N SER A 81 -11.43 3.04 -10.42
CA SER A 81 -11.74 2.59 -9.06
C SER A 81 -10.60 1.80 -8.44
N VAL A 82 -10.00 0.86 -9.20
CA VAL A 82 -8.85 0.07 -8.73
C VAL A 82 -7.64 0.97 -8.50
N TYR A 83 -7.33 1.86 -9.45
CA TYR A 83 -6.22 2.80 -9.33
C TYR A 83 -6.40 3.73 -8.11
N LEU A 84 -7.56 4.36 -7.97
CA LEU A 84 -7.88 5.23 -6.85
C LEU A 84 -7.72 4.51 -5.50
N PHE A 85 -8.22 3.27 -5.43
CA PHE A 85 -8.10 2.45 -4.24
C PHE A 85 -6.62 2.17 -3.88
N VAL A 86 -5.81 1.79 -4.87
CA VAL A 86 -4.36 1.54 -4.67
C VAL A 86 -3.65 2.81 -4.20
N VAL A 87 -3.89 3.94 -4.86
CA VAL A 87 -3.27 5.23 -4.52
C VAL A 87 -3.63 5.67 -3.11
N ILE A 88 -4.91 5.60 -2.70
CA ILE A 88 -5.32 5.95 -1.34
C ILE A 88 -4.64 5.02 -0.32
N THR A 89 -4.61 3.71 -0.58
CA THR A 89 -3.95 2.74 0.32
C THR A 89 -2.45 3.04 0.46
N MET A 90 -1.79 3.45 -0.63
CA MET A 90 -0.38 3.86 -0.62
C MET A 90 -0.19 5.13 0.21
N ILE A 91 -1.01 6.17 -0.01
CA ILE A 91 -0.93 7.43 0.76
C ILE A 91 -1.11 7.14 2.25
N ASP A 92 -2.14 6.39 2.63
CA ASP A 92 -2.40 6.03 4.03
C ASP A 92 -1.22 5.25 4.64
N SER A 93 -0.63 4.33 3.88
CA SER A 93 0.55 3.57 4.31
C SER A 93 1.79 4.46 4.46
N MET A 94 2.00 5.41 3.56
CA MET A 94 3.09 6.37 3.66
C MET A 94 2.92 7.30 4.86
N VAL A 95 1.71 7.78 5.14
CA VAL A 95 1.41 8.58 6.33
C VAL A 95 1.71 7.79 7.61
N ALA A 96 1.17 6.57 7.73
CA ALA A 96 1.42 5.73 8.91
C ALA A 96 2.90 5.38 9.06
N GLY A 97 3.58 5.04 7.96
CA GLY A 97 5.02 4.75 7.93
C GLY A 97 5.87 5.96 8.29
N LYS A 98 5.49 7.16 7.84
CA LYS A 98 6.14 8.41 8.23
C LYS A 98 6.12 8.60 9.75
N TYR A 99 4.95 8.51 10.35
CA TYR A 99 4.81 8.67 11.79
C TYR A 99 5.47 7.54 12.58
N PHE A 100 5.50 6.32 12.06
CA PHE A 100 6.26 5.21 12.64
C PHE A 100 7.76 5.54 12.72
N ILE A 101 8.36 6.02 11.63
CA ILE A 101 9.79 6.32 11.56
C ILE A 101 10.14 7.55 12.42
N LEU A 102 9.29 8.57 12.42
CA LEU A 102 9.53 9.82 13.15
C LEU A 102 9.13 9.76 14.64
N ALA A 103 8.55 8.66 15.11
CA ALA A 103 8.15 8.52 16.51
C ALA A 103 9.37 8.50 17.43
N ASP A 104 9.34 9.34 18.47
CA ASP A 104 10.42 9.44 19.47
C ASP A 104 10.26 8.39 20.57
N ARG A 105 9.00 8.05 20.92
CA ARG A 105 8.70 7.09 21.97
C ARG A 105 8.39 5.72 21.37
N ASP A 106 8.90 4.67 21.99
CA ASP A 106 8.64 3.29 21.54
C ASP A 106 7.16 2.95 21.50
N TYR A 107 6.37 3.46 22.43
CA TYR A 107 4.92 3.24 22.42
C TYR A 107 4.27 3.83 21.17
N ASP A 108 4.61 5.05 20.79
CA ASP A 108 4.06 5.71 19.59
C ASP A 108 4.47 4.95 18.34
N ARG A 109 5.72 4.47 18.29
CA ARG A 109 6.22 3.65 17.19
C ARG A 109 5.42 2.35 17.04
N ARG A 110 5.22 1.64 18.14
CA ARG A 110 4.42 0.39 18.14
C ARG A 110 2.97 0.65 17.78
N PHE A 111 2.38 1.76 18.24
CA PHE A 111 1.03 2.16 17.88
C PHE A 111 0.91 2.42 16.36
N MET A 112 1.84 3.17 15.78
CA MET A 112 1.85 3.45 14.34
C MET A 112 2.10 2.20 13.50
N ARG A 113 2.93 1.28 13.97
CA ARG A 113 3.09 -0.05 13.36
C ARG A 113 1.75 -0.78 13.28
N GLY A 114 0.99 -0.82 14.38
CA GLY A 114 -0.32 -1.44 14.39
C GLY A 114 -1.29 -0.80 13.38
N LYS A 115 -1.28 0.52 13.25
CA LYS A 115 -2.08 1.22 12.23
C LYS A 115 -1.65 0.83 10.81
N LEU A 116 -0.36 0.75 10.54
CA LEU A 116 0.17 0.32 9.25
C LEU A 116 -0.27 -1.11 8.90
N PHE A 117 -0.25 -2.04 9.86
CA PHE A 117 -0.79 -3.39 9.67
C PHE A 117 -2.27 -3.41 9.32
N VAL A 118 -3.08 -2.58 9.97
CA VAL A 118 -4.52 -2.49 9.65
C VAL A 118 -4.71 -1.99 8.21
N ILE A 119 -4.01 -0.92 7.82
CA ILE A 119 -4.11 -0.35 6.47
C ILE A 119 -3.72 -1.40 5.43
N LEU A 120 -2.55 -2.02 5.58
CA LEU A 120 -2.04 -3.01 4.63
C LEU A 120 -2.93 -4.25 4.54
N ASN A 121 -3.42 -4.74 5.69
CA ASN A 121 -4.28 -5.91 5.72
C ASN A 121 -5.64 -5.65 5.07
N GLU A 122 -6.31 -4.55 5.41
CA GLU A 122 -7.60 -4.21 4.80
C GLU A 122 -7.42 -3.82 3.32
N GLY A 123 -6.34 -3.10 2.99
CA GLY A 123 -5.97 -2.80 1.61
C GLY A 123 -5.77 -4.06 0.78
N PHE A 124 -4.94 -4.99 1.25
CA PHE A 124 -4.70 -6.25 0.55
C PHE A 124 -5.96 -7.10 0.41
N LYS A 125 -6.76 -7.20 1.48
CA LYS A 125 -8.03 -7.92 1.47
C LYS A 125 -9.02 -7.34 0.47
N LYS A 126 -9.10 -6.03 0.34
CA LYS A 126 -9.96 -5.36 -0.62
C LYS A 126 -9.42 -5.50 -2.04
N LEU A 127 -8.10 -5.36 -2.21
CA LEU A 127 -7.45 -5.47 -3.51
C LEU A 127 -7.55 -6.90 -4.08
N TYR A 128 -7.12 -7.90 -3.32
CA TYR A 128 -6.96 -9.28 -3.81
C TYR A 128 -7.79 -10.31 -3.05
N GLY A 129 -7.98 -10.13 -1.73
CA GLY A 129 -8.60 -11.11 -0.85
C GLY A 129 -7.61 -12.12 -0.27
N PHE A 130 -8.03 -12.81 0.80
CA PHE A 130 -7.23 -13.85 1.48
C PHE A 130 -7.70 -15.27 1.23
N ASN A 131 -8.83 -15.46 0.57
CA ASN A 131 -9.39 -16.74 0.24
C ASN A 131 -10.32 -16.60 -0.99
N MET A 132 -10.76 -17.72 -1.55
CA MET A 132 -11.59 -17.76 -2.74
C MET A 132 -12.85 -16.87 -2.62
N MET A 133 -13.51 -16.84 -1.46
CA MET A 133 -14.73 -16.04 -1.28
C MET A 133 -14.45 -14.53 -1.22
N SER A 134 -13.36 -14.10 -0.59
CA SER A 134 -12.97 -12.70 -0.57
C SER A 134 -12.35 -12.26 -1.89
N HIS A 135 -11.63 -13.14 -2.59
CA HIS A 135 -11.07 -12.88 -3.91
C HIS A 135 -12.17 -12.57 -4.93
N LYS A 136 -13.24 -13.36 -5.00
CA LYS A 136 -14.39 -13.11 -5.89
C LYS A 136 -15.07 -11.75 -5.70
N LYS A 137 -14.80 -11.06 -4.61
CA LYS A 137 -15.33 -9.72 -4.27
C LYS A 137 -14.25 -8.65 -4.29
N SER A 138 -13.04 -9.00 -4.73
CA SER A 138 -11.90 -8.09 -4.73
C SER A 138 -11.91 -7.15 -5.93
N GLU A 139 -11.18 -6.06 -5.81
CA GLU A 139 -10.96 -5.14 -6.94
C GLU A 139 -10.16 -5.83 -8.05
N TRP A 140 -9.28 -6.78 -7.71
CA TRP A 140 -8.49 -7.56 -8.67
C TRP A 140 -9.35 -8.47 -9.54
N GLU A 141 -10.38 -9.09 -8.96
CA GLU A 141 -11.34 -9.89 -9.72
C GLU A 141 -12.19 -9.02 -10.66
N ARG A 142 -12.57 -7.82 -10.23
CA ARG A 142 -13.25 -6.86 -11.10
C ARG A 142 -12.37 -6.46 -12.27
N LEU A 143 -11.08 -6.21 -12.03
CA LEU A 143 -10.11 -5.92 -13.08
C LEU A 143 -9.95 -7.11 -14.03
N HIS A 144 -9.93 -8.35 -13.51
CA HIS A 144 -9.86 -9.57 -14.31
C HIS A 144 -10.96 -9.65 -15.38
N LEU A 145 -12.18 -9.27 -15.03
CA LEU A 145 -13.33 -9.36 -15.94
C LEU A 145 -13.19 -8.46 -17.18
N ILE A 146 -12.45 -7.37 -17.08
CA ILE A 146 -12.24 -6.42 -18.17
C ILE A 146 -10.92 -6.62 -18.93
N MET A 147 -10.03 -7.50 -18.47
CA MET A 147 -8.71 -7.70 -19.09
C MET A 147 -8.77 -8.14 -20.56
N LYS A 148 -9.87 -8.78 -20.99
CA LYS A 148 -10.11 -9.16 -22.38
C LYS A 148 -10.11 -7.97 -23.37
N HIS A 149 -10.30 -6.74 -22.87
CA HIS A 149 -10.35 -5.52 -23.68
C HIS A 149 -8.97 -4.87 -23.84
N PHE A 150 -7.93 -5.39 -23.15
CA PHE A 150 -6.59 -4.81 -23.15
C PHE A 150 -5.62 -5.58 -24.05
N PRO A 151 -4.57 -4.90 -24.58
CA PRO A 151 -3.52 -5.55 -25.36
C PRO A 151 -2.80 -6.65 -24.58
N GLU A 152 -2.22 -7.62 -25.30
CA GLU A 152 -1.50 -8.75 -24.70
C GLU A 152 -0.37 -8.34 -23.75
N VAL A 153 0.32 -7.22 -24.03
CA VAL A 153 1.37 -6.70 -23.15
C VAL A 153 0.83 -6.35 -21.76
N ILE A 154 -0.34 -5.73 -21.69
CA ILE A 154 -1.01 -5.40 -20.41
C ILE A 154 -1.49 -6.67 -19.71
N ASN A 155 -2.07 -7.62 -20.48
CA ASN A 155 -2.48 -8.91 -19.93
C ASN A 155 -1.31 -9.69 -19.31
N ARG A 156 -0.13 -9.64 -19.90
CA ARG A 156 1.07 -10.27 -19.34
C ARG A 156 1.48 -9.63 -18.02
N GLN A 157 1.54 -8.29 -17.96
CA GLN A 157 1.84 -7.56 -16.72
C GLN A 157 0.81 -7.88 -15.63
N TYR A 158 -0.49 -7.91 -15.97
CA TYR A 158 -1.55 -8.30 -15.06
C TYR A 158 -1.31 -9.71 -14.48
N GLN A 159 -0.93 -10.70 -15.30
CA GLN A 159 -0.65 -12.06 -14.83
C GLN A 159 0.57 -12.15 -13.93
N GLU A 160 1.63 -11.38 -14.23
CA GLU A 160 2.83 -11.30 -13.39
C GLU A 160 2.48 -10.73 -12.00
N LEU A 161 1.70 -9.65 -11.96
CA LEU A 161 1.23 -9.04 -10.71
C LEU A 161 0.27 -9.98 -9.96
N THR A 162 -0.63 -10.67 -10.67
CA THR A 162 -1.52 -11.69 -10.08
C THR A 162 -0.72 -12.77 -9.35
N SER A 163 0.34 -13.27 -9.96
CA SER A 163 1.22 -14.27 -9.34
C SER A 163 1.90 -13.74 -8.06
N LEU A 164 2.29 -12.46 -8.05
CA LEU A 164 2.85 -11.84 -6.85
C LEU A 164 1.81 -11.70 -5.73
N LEU A 165 0.59 -11.25 -6.07
CA LEU A 165 -0.51 -11.11 -5.11
C LEU A 165 -0.94 -12.46 -4.53
N GLU A 166 -1.03 -13.50 -5.37
CA GLU A 166 -1.33 -14.86 -4.94
C GLU A 166 -0.29 -15.39 -3.96
N LYS A 167 1.00 -15.27 -4.27
CA LYS A 167 2.08 -15.63 -3.38
C LYS A 167 2.00 -14.88 -2.05
N GLN A 168 1.69 -13.59 -2.10
CA GLN A 168 1.54 -12.77 -0.92
C GLN A 168 0.34 -13.18 -0.07
N SER A 169 -0.78 -13.58 -0.69
CA SER A 169 -1.97 -14.04 0.05
C SER A 169 -1.70 -15.28 0.90
N GLN A 170 -0.79 -16.14 0.46
CA GLN A 170 -0.39 -17.35 1.19
C GLN A 170 0.47 -17.04 2.41
N THR A 171 1.24 -15.93 2.38
CA THR A 171 2.14 -15.52 3.47
C THR A 171 1.48 -14.59 4.49
N SER A 172 0.29 -14.09 4.22
CA SER A 172 -0.37 -13.03 5.01
C SER A 172 -1.15 -13.51 6.24
N ALA A 173 -1.04 -14.79 6.61
CA ALA A 173 -1.85 -15.37 7.71
C ALA A 173 -1.62 -14.66 9.07
N TRP A 174 -0.39 -14.27 9.38
CA TRP A 174 -0.03 -13.62 10.64
C TRP A 174 -0.52 -12.16 10.76
N TRP A 175 -0.76 -11.45 9.66
CA TRP A 175 -1.32 -10.10 9.70
C TRP A 175 -2.74 -10.05 10.24
N LYS A 176 -3.47 -11.17 10.11
CA LYS A 176 -4.83 -11.27 10.65
C LYS A 176 -4.83 -11.11 12.15
N ASP A 177 -3.84 -11.69 12.82
CA ASP A 177 -3.77 -11.66 14.28
C ASP A 177 -3.42 -10.25 14.75
N GLU A 178 -2.38 -9.62 14.20
CA GLU A 178 -2.02 -8.24 14.51
C GLU A 178 -3.16 -7.27 14.22
N ARG A 179 -3.78 -7.36 13.05
CA ARG A 179 -4.94 -6.55 12.71
C ARG A 179 -6.12 -6.79 13.65
N ASN A 180 -6.38 -8.04 14.04
CA ASN A 180 -7.48 -8.34 14.95
C ASN A 180 -7.25 -7.73 16.33
N TYR A 181 -6.03 -7.73 16.84
CA TYR A 181 -5.69 -7.07 18.10
C TYR A 181 -5.94 -5.56 18.04
N GLU A 182 -5.60 -4.92 16.92
CA GLU A 182 -5.78 -3.49 16.70
C GLU A 182 -7.26 -3.09 16.49
N THR A 183 -8.03 -3.91 15.78
CA THR A 183 -9.42 -3.56 15.41
C THR A 183 -10.44 -3.97 16.46
N HIS A 184 -10.21 -5.07 17.17
CA HIS A 184 -11.16 -5.59 18.16
C HIS A 184 -10.82 -5.20 19.60
N LEU A 185 -9.75 -4.42 19.79
CA LEU A 185 -9.33 -3.92 21.12
C LEU A 185 -9.24 -5.04 22.17
N ASP A 186 -8.72 -6.21 21.76
CA ASP A 186 -8.37 -7.27 22.73
C ASP A 186 -7.22 -6.75 23.60
N THR A 187 -7.57 -6.20 24.74
CA THR A 187 -6.68 -5.40 25.58
C THR A 187 -5.42 -6.18 26.00
N GLU A 188 -5.57 -7.47 26.31
CA GLU A 188 -4.43 -8.30 26.73
C GLU A 188 -3.48 -8.56 25.56
N LYS A 189 -4.02 -8.96 24.43
CA LYS A 189 -3.23 -9.24 23.22
C LYS A 189 -2.62 -7.97 22.64
N LEU A 190 -3.39 -6.88 22.64
CA LEU A 190 -2.90 -5.57 22.23
C LEU A 190 -1.72 -5.12 23.11
N TYR A 191 -1.81 -5.31 24.42
CA TYR A 191 -0.72 -4.99 25.33
C TYR A 191 0.52 -5.87 25.05
N LYS A 192 0.35 -7.17 24.84
CA LYS A 192 1.44 -8.09 24.46
C LYS A 192 2.07 -7.69 23.14
N SER A 193 1.27 -7.44 22.09
CA SER A 193 1.74 -6.95 20.79
C SER A 193 2.56 -5.65 20.91
N ARG A 194 2.20 -4.76 21.85
CA ARG A 194 2.96 -3.54 22.13
C ARG A 194 4.26 -3.80 22.91
N GLN A 195 4.41 -4.96 23.54
CA GLN A 195 5.61 -5.35 24.30
C GLN A 195 6.57 -6.22 23.51
N GLU A 196 6.08 -7.03 22.57
CA GLU A 196 6.89 -7.93 21.76
C GLU A 196 7.79 -7.14 20.82
N GLU A 197 9.05 -7.52 20.75
CA GLU A 197 9.98 -6.99 19.76
C GLU A 197 9.54 -7.38 18.36
N ILE A 198 9.81 -6.48 17.44
CA ILE A 198 9.39 -6.53 16.04
C ILE A 198 10.00 -7.76 15.35
N ILE A 199 9.31 -8.86 15.37
CA ILE A 199 9.65 -10.03 14.57
C ILE A 199 8.85 -9.90 13.26
N GLU A 200 9.57 -9.88 12.13
CA GLU A 200 9.05 -10.03 10.75
C GLU A 200 8.54 -8.79 9.99
N SER A 201 9.23 -7.69 10.11
CA SER A 201 9.03 -6.55 9.22
C SER A 201 9.38 -6.83 7.75
N LYS A 202 10.12 -7.91 7.44
CA LYS A 202 10.41 -8.29 6.05
C LYS A 202 9.13 -8.57 5.26
N VAL A 203 8.18 -9.28 5.85
CA VAL A 203 6.90 -9.60 5.19
C VAL A 203 6.05 -8.35 5.01
N MET A 204 6.09 -7.40 5.95
CA MET A 204 5.40 -6.12 5.82
C MET A 204 5.98 -5.31 4.66
N MET A 205 7.31 -5.27 4.52
CA MET A 205 8.00 -4.59 3.42
C MET A 205 7.74 -5.27 2.07
N ASP A 206 7.78 -6.61 2.03
CA ASP A 206 7.47 -7.35 0.82
C ASP A 206 6.04 -7.04 0.34
N SER A 207 5.13 -6.80 1.26
CA SER A 207 3.74 -6.48 0.97
C SER A 207 3.52 -5.05 0.54
N MET A 208 4.20 -4.09 1.17
CA MET A 208 4.23 -2.71 0.67
C MET A 208 4.78 -2.69 -0.75
N ASN A 209 5.87 -3.42 -1.01
CA ASN A 209 6.47 -3.52 -2.34
C ASN A 209 5.53 -4.16 -3.38
N VAL A 210 4.67 -5.10 -2.97
CA VAL A 210 3.67 -5.68 -3.87
C VAL A 210 2.59 -4.66 -4.19
N ILE A 211 2.06 -3.94 -3.19
CA ILE A 211 1.05 -2.90 -3.39
C ILE A 211 1.60 -1.76 -4.27
N VAL A 212 2.85 -1.34 -4.05
CA VAL A 212 3.50 -0.28 -4.87
C VAL A 212 3.75 -0.73 -6.31
N LYS A 213 3.94 -2.03 -6.56
CA LYS A 213 4.14 -2.57 -7.92
C LYS A 213 2.85 -2.86 -8.68
N THR A 214 1.70 -2.89 -7.97
CA THR A 214 0.39 -3.05 -8.58
C THR A 214 -0.17 -1.74 -9.09
#